data_3881ebaf87d834b43bc61a60a1bfc8a6
#
_entry.id   3881ebaf87d834b43bc61a60a1bfc8a6
#
_cell.length_a   1.000
_cell.length_b   1.000
_cell.length_c   1.000
_cell.angle_alpha   90.00
_cell.angle_beta   90.00
_cell.angle_gamma   90.00
#
_symmetry.space_group_name_H-M   'P 1'
#
loop_
_entity.id
_entity.type
_entity.pdbx_description
1 polymer ?
#
loop_
_entity_poly.entity_id
_entity_poly.type
_entity_poly.pdbx_seq_one_letter_code
_entity_poly.pdbx_strand_id
1 'polypeptide(L)'
;MIHVIAVITAKPGMREKILEAARANVPAVKAEDGCIEYSLTVDAEGMGSFQTKFGADTFVFVEKWRDPAALKAHAGAPHMAAYAAKVKDLIATRVIHVMSPADK
;
A
#
# COMPACT_ATOMS: atom_id res chain seq x y z
N MET A 1 7.92 9.38 -13.30
CA MET A 1 6.86 8.81 -12.44
C MET A 1 7.36 7.52 -11.79
N ILE A 2 7.05 7.32 -10.55
CA ILE A 2 7.40 6.10 -9.81
C ILE A 2 6.11 5.34 -9.50
N HIS A 3 6.13 4.04 -9.73
CA HIS A 3 5.03 3.14 -9.37
C HIS A 3 5.44 2.29 -8.18
N VAL A 4 4.53 2.09 -7.23
CA VAL A 4 4.79 1.28 -6.06
C VAL A 4 3.69 0.24 -5.91
N ILE A 5 4.11 -0.99 -5.66
CA ILE A 5 3.22 -2.07 -5.23
C ILE A 5 3.73 -2.56 -3.89
N ALA A 6 2.95 -2.31 -2.84
CA ALA A 6 3.29 -2.76 -1.49
C ALA A 6 2.33 -3.85 -1.08
N VAL A 7 2.85 -5.07 -0.95
CA VAL A 7 2.08 -6.26 -0.61
C VAL A 7 2.16 -6.48 0.90
N ILE A 8 1.03 -6.37 1.57
CA ILE A 8 0.95 -6.47 3.04
C ILE A 8 0.15 -7.71 3.39
N THR A 9 0.79 -8.65 4.09
CA THR A 9 0.09 -9.81 4.62
C THR A 9 -0.07 -9.64 6.12
N ALA A 10 -1.31 -9.64 6.57
CA ALA A 10 -1.66 -9.54 7.98
C ALA A 10 -1.49 -10.89 8.68
N LYS A 11 -1.32 -10.86 9.98
CA LYS A 11 -1.51 -12.04 10.80
C LYS A 11 -2.94 -12.55 10.60
N PRO A 12 -3.19 -13.86 10.78
CA PRO A 12 -4.50 -14.44 10.48
C PRO A 12 -5.66 -13.65 11.10
N GLY A 13 -6.61 -13.25 10.26
CA GLY A 13 -7.81 -12.52 10.66
C GLY A 13 -7.61 -11.03 10.96
N MET A 14 -6.41 -10.48 10.79
CA MET A 14 -6.11 -9.09 11.17
C MET A 14 -6.15 -8.09 10.01
N ARG A 15 -6.42 -8.55 8.78
CA ARG A 15 -6.40 -7.66 7.61
C ARG A 15 -7.34 -6.46 7.76
N GLU A 16 -8.55 -6.67 8.23
CA GLU A 16 -9.53 -5.58 8.32
C GLU A 16 -9.10 -4.50 9.31
N LYS A 17 -8.45 -4.87 10.41
CA LYS A 17 -7.92 -3.87 11.35
C LYS A 17 -6.83 -3.01 10.74
N ILE A 18 -5.96 -3.61 9.93
CA ILE A 18 -4.93 -2.84 9.22
C ILE A 18 -5.58 -1.94 8.18
N LEU A 19 -6.54 -2.46 7.40
CA LEU A 19 -7.25 -1.67 6.38
C LEU A 19 -7.99 -0.49 6.99
N GLU A 20 -8.59 -0.66 8.16
CA GLU A 20 -9.26 0.43 8.85
C GLU A 20 -8.28 1.58 9.16
N ALA A 21 -7.12 1.25 9.73
CA ALA A 21 -6.08 2.24 10.01
C ALA A 21 -5.54 2.87 8.72
N ALA A 22 -5.34 2.06 7.67
CA ALA A 22 -4.85 2.54 6.38
C ALA A 22 -5.85 3.49 5.71
N ARG A 23 -7.14 3.16 5.73
CA ARG A 23 -8.19 4.03 5.17
C ARG A 23 -8.20 5.39 5.87
N ALA A 24 -8.03 5.40 7.19
CA ALA A 24 -7.98 6.66 7.95
C ALA A 24 -6.78 7.51 7.56
N ASN A 25 -5.68 6.90 7.10
CA ASN A 25 -4.46 7.59 6.71
C ASN A 25 -4.47 8.08 5.26
N VAL A 26 -5.34 7.55 4.41
CA VAL A 26 -5.36 7.87 2.97
C VAL A 26 -5.49 9.36 2.68
N PRO A 27 -6.37 10.14 3.34
CA PRO A 27 -6.47 11.58 3.03
C PRO A 27 -5.15 12.32 3.27
N ALA A 28 -4.43 12.00 4.34
CA ALA A 28 -3.15 12.63 4.63
C ALA A 28 -2.10 12.29 3.57
N VAL A 29 -2.09 11.05 3.10
CA VAL A 29 -1.16 10.63 2.04
C VAL A 29 -1.49 11.31 0.72
N LYS A 30 -2.77 11.37 0.35
CA LYS A 30 -3.18 12.02 -0.90
C LYS A 30 -2.89 13.51 -0.91
N ALA A 31 -2.79 14.13 0.25
CA ALA A 31 -2.42 15.55 0.37
C ALA A 31 -0.92 15.78 0.26
N GLU A 32 -0.10 14.75 0.27
CA GLU A 32 1.35 14.88 0.13
C GLU A 32 1.73 15.40 -1.26
N ASP A 33 2.73 16.28 -1.29
CA ASP A 33 3.26 16.79 -2.57
C ASP A 33 3.81 15.63 -3.40
N GLY A 34 3.36 15.55 -4.65
CA GLY A 34 3.81 14.51 -5.58
C GLY A 34 3.05 13.20 -5.51
N CYS A 35 2.05 13.07 -4.64
CA CYS A 35 1.19 11.89 -4.63
C CYS A 35 0.20 11.95 -5.80
N ILE A 36 0.33 11.02 -6.75
CA ILE A 36 -0.55 10.95 -7.93
C ILE A 36 -1.67 9.94 -7.69
N GLU A 37 -1.34 8.79 -7.11
CA GLU A 37 -2.31 7.76 -6.76
C GLU A 37 -1.88 7.07 -5.47
N TYR A 38 -2.85 6.77 -4.62
CA TYR A 38 -2.62 5.99 -3.42
C TYR A 38 -3.89 5.20 -3.12
N SER A 39 -3.90 3.93 -3.52
CA SER A 39 -5.08 3.08 -3.49
C SER A 39 -4.84 1.82 -2.68
N LEU A 40 -5.85 1.41 -1.90
CA LEU A 40 -5.87 0.14 -1.19
C LEU A 40 -6.66 -0.85 -2.03
N THR A 41 -6.09 -2.04 -2.25
CA THR A 41 -6.73 -3.07 -3.08
C THR A 41 -6.70 -4.41 -2.39
N VAL A 42 -7.68 -5.24 -2.71
CA VAL A 42 -7.73 -6.65 -2.33
C VAL A 42 -8.04 -7.46 -3.58
N ASP A 43 -7.93 -8.78 -3.50
CA ASP A 43 -8.28 -9.64 -4.63
C ASP A 43 -9.69 -9.33 -5.13
N ALA A 44 -9.83 -9.20 -6.44
CA ALA A 44 -11.13 -9.12 -7.07
C ALA A 44 -11.77 -10.51 -7.08
N GLU A 45 -13.09 -10.55 -6.98
CA GLU A 45 -13.83 -11.81 -7.04
C GLU A 45 -14.35 -12.09 -8.44
N GLY A 46 -14.58 -13.37 -8.74
CA GLY A 46 -15.26 -13.78 -9.96
C GLY A 46 -14.45 -13.70 -11.24
N MET A 47 -13.12 -13.61 -11.15
CA MET A 47 -12.27 -13.46 -12.34
C MET A 47 -11.86 -14.78 -12.99
N GLY A 48 -12.16 -15.92 -12.38
CA GLY A 48 -11.87 -17.22 -12.97
C GLY A 48 -10.44 -17.72 -12.69
N SER A 49 -10.09 -18.79 -13.39
CA SER A 49 -8.85 -19.54 -13.10
C SER A 49 -7.58 -18.85 -13.54
N PHE A 50 -7.65 -17.84 -14.42
CA PHE A 50 -6.42 -17.12 -14.81
C PHE A 50 -5.87 -16.21 -13.71
N GLN A 51 -6.69 -15.92 -12.71
CA GLN A 51 -6.28 -15.06 -11.60
C GLN A 51 -5.48 -15.84 -10.55
N THR A 52 -4.35 -15.28 -10.13
CA THR A 52 -3.65 -15.72 -8.93
C THR A 52 -4.02 -14.80 -7.79
N LYS A 53 -4.65 -15.34 -6.75
CA LYS A 53 -5.08 -14.56 -5.59
C LYS A 53 -3.97 -14.45 -4.55
N PHE A 54 -3.90 -13.29 -3.88
CA PHE A 54 -3.04 -13.13 -2.72
C PHE A 54 -3.58 -13.83 -1.48
N GLY A 55 -4.91 -13.86 -1.34
CA GLY A 55 -5.57 -14.50 -0.21
C GLY A 55 -6.25 -13.52 0.75
N ALA A 56 -6.95 -14.11 1.72
CA ALA A 56 -7.83 -13.36 2.63
C ALA A 56 -7.10 -12.43 3.60
N ASP A 57 -5.83 -12.70 3.90
CA ASP A 57 -5.05 -11.92 4.85
C ASP A 57 -4.13 -10.89 4.20
N THR A 58 -4.20 -10.75 2.88
CA THR A 58 -3.33 -9.85 2.12
C THR A 58 -4.12 -8.71 1.49
N PHE A 59 -3.52 -7.52 1.50
CA PHE A 59 -3.98 -6.40 0.69
C PHE A 59 -2.77 -5.72 0.06
N VAL A 60 -3.02 -4.88 -0.94
CA VAL A 60 -1.95 -4.27 -1.72
C VAL A 60 -2.20 -2.77 -1.84
N PHE A 61 -1.17 -1.98 -1.51
CA PHE A 61 -1.14 -0.57 -1.87
C PHE A 61 -0.69 -0.45 -3.32
N VAL A 62 -1.46 0.26 -4.12
CA VAL A 62 -1.07 0.64 -5.48
C VAL A 62 -0.84 2.14 -5.48
N GLU A 63 0.40 2.55 -5.75
CA GLU A 63 0.80 3.94 -5.58
C GLU A 63 1.49 4.47 -6.83
N LYS A 64 1.31 5.77 -7.08
CA LYS A 64 2.07 6.50 -8.10
C LYS A 64 2.56 7.80 -7.49
N TRP A 65 3.84 8.09 -7.70
CA TRP A 65 4.50 9.29 -7.19
C TRP A 65 5.17 10.03 -8.33
N ARG A 66 5.19 11.36 -8.25
CA ARG A 66 5.77 12.19 -9.30
C ARG A 66 7.22 11.82 -9.59
N ASP A 67 8.01 11.59 -8.54
CA ASP A 67 9.44 11.32 -8.65
C ASP A 67 9.95 10.59 -7.39
N PRO A 68 11.21 10.11 -7.40
CA PRO A 68 11.79 9.45 -6.23
C PRO A 68 11.81 10.31 -4.97
N ALA A 69 12.01 11.62 -5.12
CA ALA A 69 12.05 12.53 -3.97
C ALA A 69 10.71 12.56 -3.23
N ALA A 70 9.60 12.58 -3.99
CA ALA A 70 8.26 12.56 -3.41
C ALA A 70 7.99 11.26 -2.65
N LEU A 71 8.42 10.12 -3.19
CA LEU A 71 8.28 8.83 -2.52
C LEU A 71 9.10 8.78 -1.23
N LYS A 72 10.34 9.29 -1.27
CA LYS A 72 11.19 9.33 -0.07
C LYS A 72 10.60 10.22 1.01
N ALA A 73 10.04 11.37 0.62
CA ALA A 73 9.37 12.26 1.57
C ALA A 73 8.16 11.58 2.21
N HIS A 74 7.38 10.82 1.42
CA HIS A 74 6.27 10.03 1.92
C HIS A 74 6.74 9.03 2.98
N ALA A 75 7.80 8.29 2.71
CA ALA A 75 8.30 7.28 3.64
C ALA A 75 8.73 7.87 4.99
N GLY A 76 9.16 9.13 4.99
CA GLY A 76 9.58 9.82 6.21
C GLY A 76 8.51 10.69 6.86
N ALA A 77 7.28 10.72 6.34
CA ALA A 77 6.22 11.60 6.84
C ALA A 77 5.74 11.18 8.24
N PRO A 78 5.45 12.16 9.13
CA PRO A 78 4.99 11.85 10.49
C PRO A 78 3.72 10.99 10.54
N HIS A 79 2.77 11.20 9.62
CA HIS A 79 1.54 10.40 9.59
C HIS A 79 1.83 8.94 9.19
N MET A 80 2.90 8.69 8.42
CA MET A 80 3.31 7.33 8.11
C MET A 80 3.92 6.63 9.31
N ALA A 81 4.72 7.34 10.11
CA ALA A 81 5.26 6.81 11.35
C ALA A 81 4.14 6.47 12.34
N ALA A 82 3.13 7.33 12.46
CA ALA A 82 1.98 7.10 13.33
C ALA A 82 1.16 5.89 12.87
N TYR A 83 0.92 5.78 11.57
CA TYR A 83 0.23 4.63 10.99
C TYR A 83 1.01 3.32 11.26
N ALA A 84 2.32 3.33 10.98
CA ALA A 84 3.17 2.17 11.18
C ALA A 84 3.13 1.69 12.64
N ALA A 85 3.15 2.61 13.60
CA ALA A 85 3.09 2.27 15.01
C ALA A 85 1.77 1.57 15.38
N LYS A 86 0.66 1.94 14.72
CA LYS A 86 -0.64 1.33 14.98
C LYS A 86 -0.74 -0.10 14.47
N VAL A 87 -0.08 -0.42 13.36
CA VAL A 87 -0.31 -1.69 12.66
C VAL A 87 0.84 -2.68 12.75
N LYS A 88 2.00 -2.28 13.26
CA LYS A 88 3.22 -3.10 13.22
C LYS A 88 3.01 -4.51 13.80
N ASP A 89 2.24 -4.64 14.86
CA ASP A 89 2.02 -5.93 15.53
C ASP A 89 0.96 -6.78 14.83
N LEU A 90 0.28 -6.23 13.83
CA LEU A 90 -0.76 -6.92 13.06
C LEU A 90 -0.24 -7.47 11.73
N ILE A 91 0.97 -7.07 11.33
CA ILE A 91 1.57 -7.43 10.04
C ILE A 91 2.43 -8.67 10.20
N ALA A 92 2.21 -9.67 9.33
CA ALA A 92 3.07 -10.84 9.22
C ALA A 92 4.22 -10.58 8.25
N THR A 93 3.95 -10.07 7.05
CA THR A 93 4.98 -9.74 6.06
C THR A 93 4.64 -8.46 5.32
N ARG A 94 5.68 -7.78 4.84
CA ARG A 94 5.57 -6.58 4.04
C ARG A 94 6.63 -6.63 2.94
N VAL A 95 6.18 -6.57 1.67
CA VAL A 95 7.07 -6.58 0.51
C VAL A 95 6.73 -5.36 -0.34
N ILE A 96 7.73 -4.53 -0.62
CA ILE A 96 7.54 -3.30 -1.38
C ILE A 96 8.32 -3.37 -2.67
N HIS A 97 7.63 -3.18 -3.79
CA HIS A 97 8.22 -3.08 -5.12
C HIS A 97 8.12 -1.65 -5.60
N VAL A 98 9.26 -1.08 -5.98
CA VAL A 98 9.34 0.28 -6.51
C VAL A 98 9.80 0.17 -7.95
N MET A 99 9.03 0.74 -8.88
CA MET A 99 9.23 0.51 -10.30
C MET A 99 9.25 1.82 -11.07
N SER A 100 10.05 1.85 -12.12
CA SER A 100 10.03 2.93 -13.12
C SER A 100 9.35 2.42 -14.37
N PRO A 101 8.70 3.30 -15.16
CA PRO A 101 8.15 2.90 -16.47
C PRO A 101 9.26 2.34 -17.37
N ALA A 102 8.94 1.29 -18.11
CA ALA A 102 9.88 0.61 -18.99
C ALA A 102 9.39 0.60 -20.45
N ASP A 103 8.34 1.36 -20.75
CA ASP A 103 7.69 1.36 -22.05
C ASP A 103 8.32 2.32 -23.07
N LYS A 104 9.57 2.65 -22.87
CA LYS A 104 10.34 3.46 -23.84
C LYS A 104 11.84 3.26 -23.66
#